data_47338abaacb2c759e9b9a48db558502c
#
_entry.id   47338abaacb2c759e9b9a48db558502c
#
_cell.length_a   1.000
_cell.length_b   1.000
_cell.length_c   1.000
_cell.angle_alpha   90.00
_cell.angle_beta   90.00
_cell.angle_gamma   90.00
#
_symmetry.space_group_name_H-M   'P 1'
#
loop_
_entity.id
_entity.type
_entity.pdbx_description
1 polymer ?
#
loop_
_entity_poly.entity_id
_entity_poly.type
_entity_poly.pdbx_seq_one_letter_code
_entity_poly.pdbx_strand_id
1 'polypeptide(L)'
;MLAACFAPSQVSAGEPSTQKPYALIFGTVFGPDGRSVYGVKVKIRRADQKKAHWELYSDHAGEFAQRVPAGKADYIVWADTRDYKLPSGKHLKPGTEVTVHIEKDERSDLGLHLIW
;
A
#
# COMPACT_ATOMS: atom_id res chain seq x y z
N MET A 1 -7.15 -32.94 -38.25
CA MET A 1 -7.12 -32.40 -37.89
C MET A 1 -6.96 -31.58 -37.11
N LEU A 2 -6.86 -31.33 -36.75
CA LEU A 2 -6.75 -30.64 -36.07
C LEU A 2 -6.64 -29.91 -35.34
N ALA A 3 -6.62 -29.58 -35.22
CA ALA A 3 -6.63 -28.88 -34.57
C ALA A 3 -6.31 -28.16 -33.77
N ALA A 4 -6.16 -27.84 -33.68
CA ALA A 4 -5.95 -27.09 -32.85
C ALA A 4 -5.99 -26.30 -32.15
N CYS A 5 -6.06 -26.21 -32.07
CA CYS A 5 -6.15 -25.42 -31.35
C CYS A 5 -5.97 -24.69 -30.65
N PHE A 6 -5.80 -24.38 -30.56
CA PHE A 6 -5.67 -23.54 -29.87
C PHE A 6 -5.76 -22.88 -29.21
N ALA A 7 -5.66 -22.89 -29.14
CA ALA A 7 -5.76 -22.14 -28.51
C ALA A 7 -5.69 -21.50 -27.80
N PRO A 8 -5.61 -21.48 -27.55
CA PRO A 8 -5.71 -20.62 -26.80
C PRO A 8 -5.35 -19.86 -26.14
N SER A 9 -5.21 -20.12 -26.07
CA SER A 9 -5.11 -19.39 -25.32
C SER A 9 -4.73 -18.39 -25.15
N GLN A 10 -4.54 -18.13 -25.55
CA GLN A 10 -4.26 -17.04 -25.28
C GLN A 10 -4.83 -16.17 -24.80
N VAL A 11 -5.13 -16.61 -24.89
CA VAL A 11 -5.77 -15.90 -24.45
C VAL A 11 -5.63 -15.31 -23.41
N SER A 12 -5.77 -15.53 -22.98
CA SER A 12 -5.81 -14.90 -21.84
C SER A 12 -4.84 -13.94 -21.85
N ALA A 13 -4.02 -14.09 -22.58
CA ALA A 13 -3.01 -13.16 -22.67
C ALA A 13 -3.51 -11.80 -22.99
N GLY A 14 -4.63 -11.67 -23.54
CA GLY A 14 -5.20 -10.36 -23.76
C GLY A 14 -5.49 -9.59 -22.50
N GLU A 15 -5.46 -10.22 -21.39
CA GLU A 15 -5.82 -9.56 -20.17
C GLU A 15 -5.00 -8.34 -19.82
N PRO A 16 -3.70 -8.32 -19.98
CA PRO A 16 -2.95 -7.13 -19.63
C PRO A 16 -3.42 -5.88 -20.34
N SER A 17 -3.91 -6.01 -21.55
CA SER A 17 -4.33 -4.85 -22.32
C SER A 17 -5.61 -4.21 -21.78
N THR A 18 -6.36 -4.91 -20.93
CA THR A 18 -7.59 -4.37 -20.36
C THR A 18 -7.37 -3.73 -19.01
N GLN A 19 -6.19 -3.86 -18.43
CA GLN A 19 -5.90 -3.28 -17.13
C GLN A 19 -5.48 -1.83 -17.29
N LYS A 20 -5.99 -0.99 -16.40
CA LYS A 20 -5.55 0.39 -16.35
C LYS A 20 -4.15 0.47 -15.76
N PRO A 21 -3.33 1.39 -16.23
CA PRO A 21 -2.02 1.61 -15.62
C PRO A 21 -2.19 1.98 -14.15
N TYR A 22 -1.21 1.61 -13.35
CA TYR A 22 -1.22 1.96 -11.94
C TYR A 22 0.20 2.23 -11.45
N ALA A 23 0.28 3.03 -10.39
CA ALA A 23 1.50 3.19 -9.63
C ALA A 23 1.39 2.35 -8.36
N LEU A 24 2.50 2.12 -7.70
CA LEU A 24 2.53 1.31 -6.49
C LEU A 24 3.13 2.11 -5.34
N ILE A 25 2.38 2.21 -4.26
CA ILE A 25 2.89 2.74 -2.99
C ILE A 25 3.22 1.54 -2.14
N PHE A 26 4.50 1.40 -1.79
CA PHE A 26 5.00 0.28 -1.00
C PHE A 26 5.65 0.82 0.25
N GLY A 27 5.37 0.20 1.40
CA GLY A 27 5.95 0.69 2.63
C GLY A 27 6.15 -0.36 3.68
N THR A 28 6.84 0.05 4.73
CA THR A 28 7.06 -0.79 5.90
C THR A 28 6.70 0.02 7.14
N VAL A 29 6.02 -0.62 8.09
CA VAL A 29 5.68 -0.01 9.37
C VAL A 29 6.72 -0.44 10.39
N PHE A 30 7.36 0.55 11.03
CA PHE A 30 8.38 0.32 12.05
C PHE A 30 7.88 0.79 13.41
N GLY A 31 8.18 0.02 14.45
CA GLY A 31 7.92 0.44 15.82
C GLY A 31 9.02 1.37 16.35
N PRO A 32 8.84 1.85 17.58
CA PRO A 32 9.84 2.75 18.20
C PRO A 32 11.22 2.13 18.36
N ASP A 33 11.29 0.79 18.38
CA ASP A 33 12.55 0.08 18.48
C ASP A 33 13.20 -0.19 17.12
N GLY A 34 12.60 0.29 16.02
CA GLY A 34 13.12 0.10 14.68
C GLY A 34 12.74 -1.22 14.05
N ARG A 35 11.99 -2.07 14.73
CA ARG A 35 11.54 -3.35 14.18
C ARG A 35 10.23 -3.17 13.43
N SER A 36 10.03 -3.96 12.40
CA SER A 36 8.78 -3.94 11.64
C SER A 36 7.62 -4.45 12.52
N VAL A 37 6.42 -3.94 12.24
CA VAL A 37 5.23 -4.24 13.05
C VAL A 37 4.14 -4.81 12.17
N TYR A 38 3.63 -5.97 12.57
CA TYR A 38 2.56 -6.68 11.87
C TYR A 38 1.19 -6.15 12.33
N GLY A 39 0.24 -6.09 11.40
CA GLY A 39 -1.16 -5.89 11.73
C GLY A 39 -1.56 -4.44 12.00
N VAL A 40 -0.76 -3.49 11.60
CA VAL A 40 -1.07 -2.07 11.76
C VAL A 40 -1.91 -1.59 10.60
N LYS A 41 -3.01 -0.89 10.90
CA LYS A 41 -3.84 -0.30 9.88
C LYS A 41 -3.10 0.88 9.25
N VAL A 42 -3.03 0.88 7.93
CA VAL A 42 -2.42 1.96 7.16
C VAL A 42 -3.51 2.59 6.30
N LYS A 43 -3.56 3.90 6.30
CA LYS A 43 -4.53 4.66 5.53
C LYS A 43 -3.83 5.53 4.52
N ILE A 44 -4.42 5.64 3.34
CA ILE A 44 -3.87 6.42 2.24
C ILE A 44 -4.99 7.30 1.68
N ARG A 45 -4.69 8.59 1.51
CA ARG A 45 -5.60 9.52 0.84
C ARG A 45 -4.85 10.33 -0.19
N ARG A 46 -5.59 10.85 -1.16
CA ARG A 46 -5.00 11.86 -2.03
C ARG A 46 -4.84 13.15 -1.22
N ALA A 47 -3.77 13.88 -1.50
CA ALA A 47 -3.49 15.10 -0.76
C ALA A 47 -4.60 16.15 -0.93
N ASP A 48 -5.32 16.12 -2.05
CA ASP A 48 -6.41 17.03 -2.32
C ASP A 48 -7.78 16.55 -1.79
N GLN A 49 -7.80 15.43 -1.04
CA GLN A 49 -9.01 14.88 -0.45
C GLN A 49 -8.81 14.72 1.05
N LYS A 50 -9.89 14.84 1.82
CA LYS A 50 -9.80 14.78 3.28
C LYS A 50 -9.89 13.38 3.83
N LYS A 51 -10.61 12.49 3.15
CA LYS A 51 -10.87 11.15 3.68
C LYS A 51 -9.93 10.14 3.07
N ALA A 52 -9.62 9.10 3.86
CA ALA A 52 -8.86 7.98 3.36
C ALA A 52 -9.62 7.30 2.23
N HIS A 53 -8.92 7.01 1.15
CA HIS A 53 -9.46 6.29 0.02
C HIS A 53 -9.15 4.81 0.11
N TRP A 54 -8.01 4.47 0.70
CA TRP A 54 -7.58 3.07 0.87
C TRP A 54 -7.22 2.82 2.32
N GLU A 55 -7.57 1.62 2.80
CA GLU A 55 -7.18 1.12 4.11
C GLU A 55 -6.64 -0.29 3.93
N LEU A 56 -5.51 -0.56 4.53
CA LEU A 56 -4.89 -1.88 4.47
C LEU A 56 -4.11 -2.12 5.75
N TYR A 57 -3.57 -3.33 5.90
CA TYR A 57 -2.85 -3.71 7.11
C TYR A 57 -1.45 -4.16 6.74
N SER A 58 -0.47 -3.86 7.60
CA SER A 58 0.86 -4.38 7.43
C SER A 58 0.84 -5.91 7.61
N ASP A 59 1.64 -6.59 6.81
CA ASP A 59 1.73 -8.05 6.85
C ASP A 59 2.74 -8.51 7.90
N HIS A 60 3.07 -9.81 7.90
CA HIS A 60 3.99 -10.37 8.89
C HIS A 60 5.40 -9.79 8.83
N ALA A 61 5.78 -9.24 7.69
CA ALA A 61 7.06 -8.54 7.56
C ALA A 61 6.92 -7.04 7.85
N GLY A 62 5.73 -6.59 8.27
CA GLY A 62 5.46 -5.19 8.50
C GLY A 62 5.24 -4.39 7.24
N GLU A 63 5.08 -5.05 6.10
CA GLU A 63 5.02 -4.39 4.80
C GLU A 63 3.58 -4.23 4.32
N PHE A 64 3.38 -3.23 3.48
CA PHE A 64 2.10 -3.00 2.82
C PHE A 64 2.35 -2.49 1.41
N ALA A 65 1.39 -2.73 0.54
CA ALA A 65 1.46 -2.27 -0.84
C ALA A 65 0.07 -1.91 -1.31
N GLN A 66 -0.05 -0.78 -1.99
CA GLN A 66 -1.33 -0.32 -2.52
C GLN A 66 -1.15 0.18 -3.93
N ARG A 67 -1.97 -0.33 -4.85
CA ARG A 67 -2.04 0.20 -6.20
C ARG A 67 -2.87 1.47 -6.17
N VAL A 68 -2.38 2.49 -6.84
CA VAL A 68 -3.08 3.76 -7.01
C VAL A 68 -3.09 4.09 -8.51
N PRO A 69 -4.03 4.92 -8.97
CA PRO A 69 -4.06 5.27 -10.39
C PRO A 69 -2.74 5.89 -10.82
N ALA A 70 -2.32 5.53 -12.03
CA ALA A 70 -1.15 6.16 -12.64
C ALA A 70 -1.45 7.63 -12.91
N GLY A 71 -0.42 8.44 -12.96
CA GLY A 71 -0.54 9.86 -13.24
C GLY A 71 -0.09 10.68 -12.06
N LYS A 72 0.15 11.96 -12.33
CA LYS A 72 0.70 12.88 -11.36
C LYS A 72 -0.29 13.11 -10.21
N ALA A 73 0.12 12.78 -9.01
CA ALA A 73 -0.68 12.99 -7.80
C ALA A 73 0.18 12.85 -6.56
N ASP A 74 -0.25 13.51 -5.50
CA ASP A 74 0.36 13.37 -4.19
C ASP A 74 -0.58 12.59 -3.29
N TYR A 75 -0.01 11.74 -2.44
CA TYR A 75 -0.75 10.93 -1.50
C TYR A 75 -0.19 11.11 -0.11
N ILE A 76 -1.07 11.07 0.88
CA ILE A 76 -0.69 11.11 2.29
C ILE A 76 -0.92 9.73 2.86
N VAL A 77 0.13 9.17 3.47
CA VAL A 77 0.10 7.82 4.04
C VAL A 77 0.35 7.93 5.54
N TRP A 78 -0.50 7.31 6.34
CA TRP A 78 -0.31 7.34 7.78
C TRP A 78 -0.80 6.04 8.42
N ALA A 79 -0.32 5.79 9.63
CA ALA A 79 -0.77 4.65 10.42
C ALA A 79 -1.94 5.07 11.29
N ASP A 80 -2.95 4.20 11.40
CA ASP A 80 -4.05 4.38 12.33
C ASP A 80 -3.89 3.34 13.42
N THR A 81 -3.43 3.76 14.59
CA THR A 81 -3.12 2.85 15.69
C THR A 81 -4.19 2.83 16.76
N ARG A 82 -5.34 3.45 16.55
CA ARG A 82 -6.37 3.57 17.58
C ARG A 82 -6.82 2.23 18.12
N ASP A 83 -6.93 1.23 17.28
CA ASP A 83 -7.39 -0.10 17.66
C ASP A 83 -6.24 -1.09 17.84
N TYR A 84 -5.00 -0.64 17.78
CA TYR A 84 -3.84 -1.50 17.86
C TYR A 84 -3.28 -1.48 19.28
N LYS A 85 -3.17 -2.66 19.89
CA LYS A 85 -2.62 -2.80 21.23
C LYS A 85 -1.54 -3.87 21.22
N LEU A 86 -0.44 -3.59 21.91
CA LEU A 86 0.58 -4.58 22.16
C LEU A 86 0.10 -5.56 23.23
N PRO A 87 0.65 -6.78 23.24
CA PRO A 87 0.31 -7.75 24.29
C PRO A 87 0.55 -7.20 25.70
N SER A 88 1.49 -6.27 25.85
CA SER A 88 1.78 -5.62 27.14
C SER A 88 0.73 -4.58 27.53
N GLY A 89 -0.23 -4.27 26.66
CA GLY A 89 -1.20 -3.22 26.89
C GLY A 89 -0.73 -1.82 26.56
N LYS A 90 0.51 -1.67 26.14
CA LYS A 90 1.01 -0.36 25.71
C LYS A 90 0.41 0.03 24.37
N HIS A 91 0.24 1.33 24.18
CA HIS A 91 -0.27 1.87 22.93
C HIS A 91 0.85 2.47 22.12
N LEU A 92 0.85 2.14 20.83
CA LEU A 92 1.72 2.81 19.87
C LEU A 92 0.95 3.98 19.27
N LYS A 93 1.66 5.06 19.02
CA LYS A 93 1.11 6.24 18.37
C LYS A 93 1.55 6.25 16.91
N PRO A 94 0.77 6.90 16.03
CA PRO A 94 1.03 6.81 14.59
C PRO A 94 2.29 7.50 14.09
N GLY A 95 2.88 8.39 14.84
CA GLY A 95 4.05 9.11 14.34
C GLY A 95 3.68 10.08 13.22
N THR A 96 4.66 10.41 12.39
CA THR A 96 4.50 11.39 11.34
C THR A 96 3.93 10.75 10.06
N GLU A 97 2.94 11.38 9.46
CA GLU A 97 2.45 10.96 8.15
C GLU A 97 3.50 11.24 7.08
N VAL A 98 3.43 10.52 5.98
CA VAL A 98 4.39 10.63 4.88
C VAL A 98 3.66 11.04 3.61
N THR A 99 4.22 12.02 2.92
CA THR A 99 3.71 12.43 1.61
C THR A 99 4.46 11.68 0.52
N VAL A 100 3.70 11.07 -0.40
CA VAL A 100 4.25 10.31 -1.51
C VAL A 100 3.86 11.00 -2.80
N HIS A 101 4.84 11.30 -3.64
CA HIS A 101 4.60 11.92 -4.93
C HIS A 101 4.73 10.88 -6.04
N ILE A 102 3.69 10.78 -6.87
CA ILE A 102 3.66 9.89 -8.02
C ILE A 102 3.63 10.76 -9.28
N GLU A 103 4.46 10.43 -10.25
CA GLU A 103 4.49 11.12 -11.54
C GLU A 103 3.74 10.36 -12.60
N LYS A 104 3.95 9.05 -12.69
CA LYS A 104 3.38 8.23 -13.75
C LYS A 104 2.87 6.91 -13.17
N ASP A 105 3.65 5.87 -13.32
CA ASP A 105 3.27 4.52 -12.90
C ASP A 105 4.39 3.84 -12.11
N GLU A 106 5.23 4.64 -11.50
CA GLU A 106 6.38 4.13 -10.76
C GLU A 106 5.97 3.53 -9.41
N ARG A 107 6.92 2.84 -8.81
CA ARG A 107 6.81 2.37 -7.43
C ARG A 107 7.49 3.41 -6.52
N SER A 108 6.82 3.77 -5.44
CA SER A 108 7.39 4.65 -4.44
C SER A 108 7.42 3.94 -3.10
N ASP A 109 8.58 3.89 -2.48
CA ASP A 109 8.79 3.20 -1.21
C ASP A 109 8.85 4.20 -0.07
N LEU A 110 8.33 3.81 1.09
CA LEU A 110 8.33 4.68 2.26
C LEU A 110 8.39 3.86 3.55
N GLY A 111 8.68 4.53 4.65
CA GLY A 111 8.61 3.93 5.97
C GLY A 111 7.69 4.73 6.87
N LEU A 112 6.84 4.06 7.62
CA LEU A 112 6.03 4.67 8.66
C LEU A 112 6.64 4.30 10.00
N HIS A 113 6.97 5.30 10.81
CA HIS A 113 7.63 5.08 12.09
C HIS A 113 6.66 5.39 13.22
N LEU A 114 6.25 4.36 13.95
CA LEU A 114 5.40 4.50 15.10
C LEU A 114 6.22 4.98 16.30
N ILE A 115 5.56 5.61 17.25
CA ILE A 115 6.18 6.11 18.46
C ILE A 115 5.38 5.66 19.68
N TRP A 116 5.96 5.82 20.85
CA TRP A 116 5.27 5.55 22.12
C TRP A 116 4.23 6.61 22.47
#